data_486fb97d6dc8865c6a98f22f6b42dbef
#
_entry.id   486fb97d6dc8865c6a98f22f6b42dbef
#
_cell.length_a   1.000
_cell.length_b   1.000
_cell.length_c   1.000
_cell.angle_alpha   90.00
_cell.angle_beta   90.00
_cell.angle_gamma   90.00
#
_symmetry.space_group_name_H-M   'P 1'
#
loop_
_entity.id
_entity.type
_entity.pdbx_description
1 polymer ?
#
loop_
_entity_poly.entity_id
_entity_poly.type
_entity_poly.pdbx_seq_one_letter_code
_entity_poly.pdbx_strand_id
1 'polypeptide(L)'
;MTREAIAAAFVAIGMASGALTAQAADIAAGRAKAVQCQACHGLDGISKQPDAPNLAGQNQDYLVKALNDFKSGARKNELMSTVVKPLSDTDIANLAAFYHSLKP
;
A
#
# COMPACT_ATOMS: atom_id res chain seq x y z
N MET A 1 -43.25 1.06 -51.25
CA MET A 1 -43.34 1.08 -49.78
C MET A 1 -42.02 0.66 -49.23
N THR A 2 -41.23 1.63 -48.92
CA THR A 2 -39.93 1.39 -48.25
C THR A 2 -40.21 1.24 -46.78
N ARG A 3 -39.99 0.05 -46.30
CA ARG A 3 -39.89 -0.15 -44.85
C ARG A 3 -38.52 0.29 -44.47
N GLU A 4 -38.44 1.44 -43.92
CA GLU A 4 -37.21 1.84 -43.24
C GLU A 4 -37.08 0.98 -42.00
N ALA A 5 -36.17 0.02 -42.07
CA ALA A 5 -35.75 -0.65 -40.89
C ALA A 5 -34.97 0.37 -40.04
N ILE A 6 -35.62 0.86 -39.02
CA ILE A 6 -34.94 1.60 -37.98
C ILE A 6 -34.03 0.55 -37.30
N ALA A 7 -32.81 0.53 -37.75
CA ALA A 7 -31.77 -0.15 -36.97
C ALA A 7 -31.67 0.64 -35.68
N ALA A 8 -32.28 0.16 -34.65
CA ALA A 8 -32.00 0.62 -33.33
C ALA A 8 -30.52 0.32 -33.07
N ALA A 9 -29.71 1.34 -33.27
CA ALA A 9 -28.34 1.29 -32.80
C ALA A 9 -28.44 1.21 -31.28
N PHE A 10 -28.37 0.03 -30.78
CA PHE A 10 -28.03 -0.14 -29.38
C PHE A 10 -26.58 0.37 -29.23
N VAL A 11 -26.46 1.63 -28.93
CA VAL A 11 -25.25 2.09 -28.29
C VAL A 11 -25.24 1.39 -26.94
N ALA A 12 -24.62 0.22 -26.89
CA ALA A 12 -24.18 -0.30 -25.64
C ALA A 12 -23.23 0.78 -25.11
N ILE A 13 -23.77 1.70 -24.34
CA ILE A 13 -22.95 2.45 -23.43
C ILE A 13 -22.39 1.36 -22.52
N GLY A 14 -21.23 0.84 -22.90
CA GLY A 14 -20.43 0.12 -21.97
C GLY A 14 -20.33 1.03 -20.77
N MET A 15 -21.10 0.78 -19.77
CA MET A 15 -20.79 1.29 -18.46
C MET A 15 -19.43 0.72 -18.21
N ALA A 16 -18.39 1.50 -18.55
CA ALA A 16 -17.20 1.42 -17.80
C ALA A 16 -17.66 1.69 -16.36
N SER A 17 -18.15 0.64 -15.74
CA SER A 17 -18.24 0.64 -14.30
C SER A 17 -16.83 1.03 -13.91
N GLY A 18 -16.66 2.24 -13.42
CA GLY A 18 -15.46 2.62 -12.73
C GLY A 18 -15.36 1.74 -11.50
N ALA A 19 -15.13 0.45 -11.72
CA ALA A 19 -14.59 -0.36 -10.70
C ALA A 19 -13.29 0.35 -10.33
N LEU A 20 -13.35 1.09 -9.22
CA LEU A 20 -12.16 1.45 -8.49
C LEU A 20 -11.48 0.13 -8.19
N THR A 21 -10.76 -0.40 -9.18
CA THR A 21 -9.76 -1.41 -8.90
C THR A 21 -8.82 -0.73 -7.94
N ALA A 22 -8.92 -1.11 -6.67
CA ALA A 22 -7.87 -0.82 -5.73
C ALA A 22 -6.58 -1.26 -6.43
N GLN A 23 -5.74 -0.30 -6.80
CA GLN A 23 -4.46 -0.63 -7.38
C GLN A 23 -3.74 -1.53 -6.38
N ALA A 24 -3.33 -2.71 -6.84
CA ALA A 24 -2.47 -3.56 -6.05
C ALA A 24 -1.26 -2.73 -5.60
N ALA A 25 -0.90 -2.85 -4.34
CA ALA A 25 0.24 -2.16 -3.79
C ALA A 25 1.51 -2.54 -4.58
N ASP A 26 2.37 -1.57 -4.83
CA ASP A 26 3.60 -1.71 -5.61
C ASP A 26 4.76 -2.05 -4.69
N ILE A 27 5.26 -3.27 -4.77
CA ILE A 27 6.40 -3.75 -3.98
C ILE A 27 7.68 -2.97 -4.30
N ALA A 28 7.94 -2.67 -5.58
CA ALA A 28 9.13 -1.91 -5.98
C ALA A 28 9.11 -0.48 -5.44
N ALA A 29 7.96 0.18 -5.49
CA ALA A 29 7.77 1.50 -4.89
C ALA A 29 7.91 1.44 -3.37
N GLY A 30 7.42 0.39 -2.73
CA GLY A 30 7.59 0.14 -1.30
C GLY A 30 9.05 -0.02 -0.92
N ARG A 31 9.81 -0.76 -1.70
CA ARG A 31 11.27 -0.89 -1.50
C ARG A 31 11.98 0.46 -1.59
N ALA A 32 11.66 1.27 -2.57
CA ALA A 32 12.25 2.59 -2.72
C ALA A 32 11.94 3.49 -1.51
N LYS A 33 10.72 3.42 -1.01
CA LYS A 33 10.31 4.17 0.18
C LYS A 33 10.97 3.62 1.46
N ALA A 34 11.23 2.32 1.54
CA ALA A 34 11.81 1.64 2.71
C ALA A 34 13.26 2.05 3.01
N VAL A 35 13.92 2.76 2.10
CA VAL A 35 15.26 3.34 2.36
C VAL A 35 15.24 4.21 3.62
N GLN A 36 14.12 4.86 3.94
CA GLN A 36 13.94 5.65 5.16
C GLN A 36 13.80 4.79 6.43
N CYS A 37 13.53 3.52 6.27
CA CYS A 37 13.26 2.59 7.37
C CYS A 37 14.44 1.65 7.65
N GLN A 38 15.37 1.57 6.71
CA GLN A 38 16.41 0.53 6.68
C GLN A 38 17.41 0.62 7.83
N ALA A 39 17.68 1.81 8.35
CA ALA A 39 18.67 1.97 9.42
C ALA A 39 18.31 1.19 10.67
N CYS A 40 17.03 1.04 10.96
CA CYS A 40 16.52 0.33 12.13
C CYS A 40 15.94 -1.04 11.78
N HIS A 41 15.15 -1.12 10.69
CA HIS A 41 14.41 -2.33 10.33
C HIS A 41 15.12 -3.20 9.30
N GLY A 42 16.19 -2.71 8.67
CA GLY A 42 16.88 -3.39 7.57
C GLY A 42 16.10 -3.35 6.26
N LEU A 43 16.81 -3.30 5.13
CA LEU A 43 16.19 -3.39 3.81
C LEU A 43 15.72 -4.82 3.50
N ASP A 44 16.26 -5.79 4.20
CA ASP A 44 15.82 -7.19 4.21
C ASP A 44 14.67 -7.44 5.21
N GLY A 45 14.24 -6.41 5.95
CA GLY A 45 13.21 -6.51 6.98
C GLY A 45 13.67 -7.17 8.26
N ILE A 46 14.98 -7.39 8.42
CA ILE A 46 15.57 -7.91 9.65
C ILE A 46 16.17 -6.74 10.42
N SER A 47 15.75 -6.60 11.66
CA SER A 47 16.14 -5.49 12.52
C SER A 47 17.66 -5.33 12.64
N LYS A 48 18.10 -4.09 12.59
CA LYS A 48 19.52 -3.68 12.82
C LYS A 48 19.70 -2.97 14.16
N GLN A 49 18.62 -2.78 14.89
CA GLN A 49 18.58 -2.12 16.20
C GLN A 49 17.81 -2.98 17.19
N PRO A 50 18.27 -3.09 18.46
CA PRO A 50 17.63 -3.96 19.43
C PRO A 50 16.21 -3.55 19.83
N ASP A 51 15.86 -2.30 19.62
CA ASP A 51 14.54 -1.73 19.94
C ASP A 51 13.60 -1.62 18.73
N ALA A 52 14.05 -2.06 17.55
CA ALA A 52 13.21 -2.11 16.34
C ALA A 52 12.85 -3.56 16.02
N PRO A 53 11.58 -3.85 15.68
CA PRO A 53 11.18 -5.20 15.33
C PRO A 53 11.59 -5.59 13.92
N ASN A 54 11.70 -6.90 13.68
CA ASN A 54 11.72 -7.45 12.32
C ASN A 54 10.39 -7.20 11.63
N LEU A 55 10.42 -6.84 10.36
CA LEU A 55 9.23 -6.61 9.55
C LEU A 55 9.07 -7.63 8.42
N ALA A 56 10.14 -8.38 8.09
CA ALA A 56 10.12 -9.36 7.02
C ALA A 56 9.02 -10.41 7.23
N GLY A 57 8.19 -10.62 6.21
CA GLY A 57 7.13 -11.61 6.23
C GLY A 57 5.95 -11.29 7.14
N GLN A 58 5.91 -10.10 7.73
CA GLN A 58 4.79 -9.69 8.59
C GLN A 58 3.50 -9.62 7.78
N ASN A 59 2.38 -9.83 8.44
CA ASN A 59 1.06 -9.71 7.84
C ASN A 59 0.86 -8.32 7.23
N GLN A 60 0.48 -8.27 5.94
CA GLN A 60 0.37 -7.02 5.19
C GLN A 60 -0.66 -6.07 5.79
N ASP A 61 -1.84 -6.57 6.13
CA ASP A 61 -2.90 -5.75 6.72
C ASP A 61 -2.51 -5.23 8.10
N TYR A 62 -1.79 -6.03 8.88
CA TYR A 62 -1.24 -5.59 10.15
C TYR A 62 -0.24 -4.45 9.99
N LEU A 63 0.63 -4.53 8.98
CA LEU A 63 1.60 -3.45 8.70
C LEU A 63 0.90 -2.16 8.31
N VAL A 64 -0.13 -2.23 7.47
CA VAL A 64 -0.95 -1.04 7.13
C VAL A 64 -1.55 -0.44 8.40
N LYS A 65 -2.17 -1.27 9.23
CA LYS A 65 -2.75 -0.82 10.49
C LYS A 65 -1.71 -0.19 11.41
N ALA A 66 -0.57 -0.83 11.61
CA ALA A 66 0.47 -0.36 12.52
C ALA A 66 1.03 1.00 12.07
N LEU A 67 1.32 1.17 10.77
CA LEU A 67 1.80 2.45 10.23
C LEU A 67 0.76 3.56 10.38
N ASN A 68 -0.50 3.27 10.10
CA ASN A 68 -1.59 4.23 10.33
C ASN A 68 -1.78 4.55 11.80
N ASP A 69 -1.63 3.59 12.69
CA ASP A 69 -1.75 3.81 14.13
C ASP A 69 -0.65 4.74 14.65
N PHE A 70 0.57 4.59 14.17
CA PHE A 70 1.64 5.56 14.48
C PHE A 70 1.36 6.94 13.91
N LYS A 71 0.83 7.01 12.69
CA LYS A 71 0.52 8.27 12.02
C LYS A 71 -0.62 9.04 12.71
N SER A 72 -1.64 8.35 13.18
CA SER A 72 -2.80 8.92 13.86
C SER A 72 -2.54 9.24 15.33
N GLY A 73 -1.52 8.65 15.92
CA GLY A 73 -1.25 8.73 17.36
C GLY A 73 -1.99 7.68 18.20
N ALA A 74 -2.72 6.74 17.55
CA ALA A 74 -3.34 5.62 18.25
C ALA A 74 -2.29 4.67 18.87
N ARG A 75 -1.14 4.58 18.24
CA ARG A 75 0.06 3.94 18.77
C ARG A 75 1.16 4.97 18.89
N LYS A 76 1.79 5.06 20.06
CA LYS A 76 2.77 6.10 20.36
C LYS A 76 4.17 5.51 20.40
N ASN A 77 5.03 6.06 19.56
CA ASN A 77 6.46 5.89 19.61
C ASN A 77 7.05 7.14 18.96
N GLU A 78 7.89 7.85 19.68
CA GLU A 78 8.39 9.16 19.26
C GLU A 78 9.05 9.08 17.87
N LEU A 79 9.92 8.11 17.66
CA LEU A 79 10.63 7.96 16.39
C LEU A 79 9.70 7.50 15.26
N MET A 80 8.93 6.43 15.48
CA MET A 80 8.02 5.91 14.47
C MET A 80 6.94 6.93 14.11
N SER A 81 6.36 7.62 15.08
CA SER A 81 5.36 8.66 14.83
C SER A 81 5.93 9.82 13.99
N THR A 82 7.21 10.12 14.13
CA THR A 82 7.88 11.15 13.32
C THR A 82 8.14 10.67 11.89
N VAL A 83 8.68 9.46 11.72
CA VAL A 83 9.08 8.97 10.39
C VAL A 83 7.89 8.60 9.51
N VAL A 84 6.74 8.24 10.09
CA VAL A 84 5.53 7.92 9.30
C VAL A 84 4.73 9.15 8.90
N LYS A 85 4.93 10.30 9.53
CA LYS A 85 4.14 11.52 9.26
C LYS A 85 4.04 11.89 7.79
N PRO A 86 5.14 11.90 7.01
CA PRO A 86 5.09 12.31 5.61
C PRO A 86 4.54 11.23 4.67
N LEU A 87 4.27 10.03 5.15
CA LEU A 87 3.81 8.93 4.33
C LEU A 87 2.36 9.14 3.88
N SER A 88 2.10 8.97 2.60
CA SER A 88 0.76 8.89 2.05
C SER A 88 0.13 7.51 2.31
N ASP A 89 -1.17 7.38 2.09
CA ASP A 89 -1.84 6.08 2.14
C ASP A 89 -1.25 5.10 1.13
N THR A 90 -0.87 5.60 -0.05
CA THR A 90 -0.19 4.79 -1.07
C THR A 90 1.19 4.34 -0.60
N ASP A 91 1.97 5.22 0.01
CA ASP A 91 3.28 4.85 0.59
C ASP A 91 3.13 3.75 1.65
N ILE A 92 2.16 3.88 2.52
CA ILE A 92 1.88 2.90 3.58
C ILE A 92 1.50 1.55 2.97
N ALA A 93 0.60 1.53 1.98
CA ALA A 93 0.21 0.30 1.30
C ALA A 93 1.42 -0.37 0.61
N ASN A 94 2.25 0.41 -0.06
CA ASN A 94 3.43 -0.08 -0.77
C ASN A 94 4.49 -0.62 0.19
N LEU A 95 4.76 0.08 1.30
CA LEU A 95 5.67 -0.39 2.35
C LEU A 95 5.20 -1.70 2.97
N ALA A 96 3.92 -1.80 3.27
CA ALA A 96 3.33 -3.02 3.83
C ALA A 96 3.48 -4.21 2.88
N ALA A 97 3.22 -4.01 1.59
CA ALA A 97 3.40 -5.04 0.57
C ALA A 97 4.87 -5.45 0.44
N PHE A 98 5.78 -4.50 0.47
CA PHE A 98 7.21 -4.77 0.37
C PHE A 98 7.72 -5.62 1.54
N TYR A 99 7.50 -5.20 2.78
CA TYR A 99 7.98 -5.95 3.94
C TYR A 99 7.29 -7.31 4.08
N HIS A 100 5.99 -7.40 3.76
CA HIS A 100 5.29 -8.67 3.73
C HIS A 100 5.91 -9.65 2.73
N SER A 101 6.40 -9.18 1.59
CA SER A 101 7.00 -10.00 0.54
C SER A 101 8.36 -10.59 0.91
N LEU A 102 9.01 -10.06 1.92
CA LEU A 102 10.35 -10.51 2.35
C LEU A 102 10.25 -11.78 3.18
N LYS A 103 11.24 -12.64 3.02
CA LYS A 103 11.34 -13.85 3.84
C LYS A 103 11.82 -13.48 5.25
N PRO A 104 11.10 -13.98 6.27
CA PRO A 104 11.51 -13.76 7.65
C PRO A 104 12.83 -14.46 8.00
#